data_4ca796e1588544c57842a42db1b13f11
#
_entry.id   4ca796e1588544c57842a42db1b13f11
#
_cell.length_a   1.000
_cell.length_b   1.000
_cell.length_c   1.000
_cell.angle_alpha   90.00
_cell.angle_beta   90.00
_cell.angle_gamma   90.00
#
_symmetry.space_group_name_H-M   'P 1'
#
loop_
_entity.id
_entity.type
_entity.pdbx_description
1 polymer ?
#
loop_
_entity_poly.entity_id
_entity_poly.type
_entity_poly.pdbx_seq_one_letter_code
_entity_poly.pdbx_strand_id
1 'polypeptide(L)'
;MNATVVEQSVATTVQTLIIVLLGYAGGARYPGGILGIVIVVIAAILVGVLWGALSNMTGMLLRSREAIIGVYTLFMLPLMFLSSAFMKPEFMPGWMQAIAAVNPLNWEVQIGRSALSANPDWPGIALRCGGLIALAAIAVAISVTTLRSYAKNV
;
A
#
# COMPACT_ATOMS: atom_id res chain seq x y z
N MET A 1 -4.80 17.57 -8.09
CA MET A 1 -4.95 16.11 -7.90
C MET A 1 -3.91 15.30 -8.67
N ASN A 2 -3.72 15.54 -9.98
CA ASN A 2 -2.69 14.81 -10.74
C ASN A 2 -1.25 15.05 -10.20
N ALA A 3 -0.93 16.29 -9.80
CA ALA A 3 0.37 16.61 -9.21
C ALA A 3 0.64 15.83 -7.91
N THR A 4 -0.33 15.71 -7.03
CA THR A 4 -0.20 14.98 -5.75
C THR A 4 0.02 13.47 -5.97
N VAL A 5 -0.69 12.88 -6.93
CA VAL A 5 -0.52 11.46 -7.27
C VAL A 5 0.86 11.20 -7.87
N VAL A 6 1.33 12.08 -8.75
CA VAL A 6 2.67 11.97 -9.36
C VAL A 6 3.75 12.16 -8.30
N GLU A 7 3.65 13.18 -7.46
CA GLU A 7 4.59 13.43 -6.36
C GLU A 7 4.66 12.23 -5.40
N GLN A 8 3.51 11.71 -4.99
CA GLN A 8 3.43 10.53 -4.12
C GLN A 8 4.06 9.30 -4.79
N SER A 9 3.77 9.08 -6.08
CA SER A 9 4.32 7.93 -6.81
C SER A 9 5.84 8.02 -6.94
N VAL A 10 6.37 9.20 -7.23
CA VAL A 10 7.83 9.43 -7.30
C VAL A 10 8.48 9.22 -5.94
N ALA A 11 7.94 9.83 -4.88
CA ALA A 11 8.45 9.67 -3.53
C ALA A 11 8.46 8.19 -3.08
N THR A 12 7.35 7.49 -3.30
CA THR A 12 7.24 6.05 -2.96
C THR A 12 8.21 5.21 -3.77
N THR A 13 8.40 5.50 -5.05
CA THR A 13 9.37 4.79 -5.90
C THR A 13 10.80 4.97 -5.37
N VAL A 14 11.21 6.21 -5.11
CA VAL A 14 12.54 6.51 -4.57
C VAL A 14 12.75 5.83 -3.22
N GLN A 15 11.78 5.92 -2.32
CA GLN A 15 11.85 5.29 -1.00
C GLN A 15 11.96 3.77 -1.09
N THR A 16 11.16 3.13 -1.95
CA THR A 16 11.21 1.68 -2.17
C THR A 16 12.56 1.25 -2.73
N LEU A 17 13.10 1.98 -3.70
CA LEU A 17 14.42 1.69 -4.27
C LEU A 17 15.54 1.84 -3.24
N ILE A 18 15.48 2.87 -2.39
CA ILE A 18 16.44 3.04 -1.28
C ILE A 18 16.40 1.84 -0.33
N ILE A 19 15.20 1.40 0.06
CA ILE A 19 15.03 0.23 0.95
C ILE A 19 15.59 -1.04 0.31
N VAL A 20 15.30 -1.27 -0.97
CA VAL A 20 15.82 -2.42 -1.74
C VAL A 20 17.34 -2.39 -1.81
N LEU A 21 17.94 -1.20 -2.10
CA LEU A 21 19.39 -1.02 -2.15
C LEU A 21 20.05 -1.23 -0.79
N LEU A 22 19.46 -0.70 0.29
CA LEU A 22 19.95 -0.93 1.65
C LEU A 22 19.87 -2.40 2.05
N GLY A 23 18.77 -3.08 1.68
CA GLY A 23 18.66 -4.53 1.88
C GLY A 23 19.74 -5.31 1.14
N TYR A 24 20.02 -4.94 -0.12
CA TYR A 24 21.10 -5.55 -0.91
C TYR A 24 22.48 -5.32 -0.28
N ALA A 25 22.76 -4.08 0.16
CA ALA A 25 23.98 -3.74 0.88
C ALA A 25 24.11 -4.49 2.21
N GLY A 26 22.99 -4.78 2.89
CA GLY A 26 22.91 -5.62 4.09
C GLY A 26 23.05 -7.12 3.84
N GLY A 27 23.31 -7.54 2.59
CA GLY A 27 23.50 -8.95 2.22
C GLY A 27 22.24 -9.69 1.79
N ALA A 28 21.09 -9.02 1.68
CA ALA A 28 19.89 -9.64 1.13
C ALA A 28 20.11 -9.99 -0.35
N ARG A 29 19.74 -11.20 -0.72
CA ARG A 29 19.72 -11.63 -2.11
C ARG A 29 18.28 -11.67 -2.59
N TYR A 30 18.04 -11.11 -3.77
CA TYR A 30 16.74 -11.07 -4.41
C TYR A 30 16.72 -12.02 -5.62
N PRO A 31 16.44 -13.32 -5.41
CA PRO A 31 16.43 -14.29 -6.50
C PRO A 31 15.41 -13.95 -7.59
N GLY A 32 14.33 -13.22 -7.25
CA GLY A 32 13.33 -12.72 -8.22
C GLY A 32 13.88 -11.67 -9.20
N GLY A 33 15.13 -11.21 -9.00
CA GLY A 33 15.83 -10.30 -9.92
C GLY A 33 15.13 -8.96 -10.12
N ILE A 34 15.41 -8.32 -11.26
CA ILE A 34 14.87 -7.00 -11.60
C ILE A 34 13.33 -7.03 -11.71
N LEU A 35 12.76 -8.11 -12.25
CA LEU A 35 11.32 -8.25 -12.38
C LEU A 35 10.63 -8.22 -11.01
N GLY A 36 11.18 -8.93 -10.02
CA GLY A 36 10.68 -8.90 -8.64
C GLY A 36 10.70 -7.49 -8.05
N ILE A 37 11.79 -6.73 -8.26
CA ILE A 37 11.92 -5.35 -7.80
C ILE A 37 10.88 -4.44 -8.46
N VAL A 38 10.67 -4.56 -9.76
CA VAL A 38 9.65 -3.78 -10.49
C VAL A 38 8.25 -4.04 -9.94
N ILE A 39 7.91 -5.30 -9.65
CA ILE A 39 6.62 -5.68 -9.07
C ILE A 39 6.45 -5.07 -7.68
N VAL A 40 7.49 -5.09 -6.85
CA VAL A 40 7.45 -4.44 -5.51
C VAL A 40 7.21 -2.95 -5.63
N VAL A 41 7.89 -2.27 -6.54
CA VAL A 41 7.70 -0.83 -6.79
C VAL A 41 6.26 -0.54 -7.25
N ILE A 42 5.71 -1.34 -8.16
CA ILE A 42 4.31 -1.19 -8.60
C ILE A 42 3.34 -1.39 -7.43
N ALA A 43 3.52 -2.42 -6.61
CA ALA A 43 2.69 -2.67 -5.45
C ALA A 43 2.75 -1.51 -4.44
N ALA A 44 3.95 -0.97 -4.17
CA ALA A 44 4.15 0.17 -3.29
C ALA A 44 3.46 1.44 -3.83
N ILE A 45 3.53 1.70 -5.14
CA ILE A 45 2.83 2.82 -5.78
C ILE A 45 1.32 2.66 -5.63
N LEU A 46 0.76 1.47 -5.86
CA LEU A 46 -0.68 1.21 -5.73
C LEU A 46 -1.18 1.47 -4.30
N VAL A 47 -0.43 1.01 -3.31
CA VAL A 47 -0.74 1.28 -1.89
C VAL A 47 -0.58 2.76 -1.58
N GLY A 48 0.46 3.42 -2.09
CA GLY A 48 0.65 4.87 -1.97
C GLY A 48 -0.51 5.67 -2.56
N VAL A 49 -1.00 5.30 -3.74
CA VAL A 49 -2.17 5.93 -4.38
C VAL A 49 -3.44 5.70 -3.55
N LEU A 50 -3.65 4.50 -3.04
CA LEU A 50 -4.77 4.17 -2.15
C LEU A 50 -4.78 5.08 -0.92
N TRP A 51 -3.67 5.15 -0.19
CA TRP A 51 -3.55 5.98 1.01
C TRP A 51 -3.58 7.46 0.71
N GLY A 52 -3.00 7.90 -0.40
CA GLY A 52 -3.07 9.29 -0.88
C GLY A 52 -4.51 9.72 -1.18
N ALA A 53 -5.31 8.87 -1.82
CA ALA A 53 -6.72 9.14 -2.10
C ALA A 53 -7.54 9.23 -0.80
N LEU A 54 -7.32 8.32 0.16
CA LEU A 54 -7.95 8.36 1.48
C LEU A 54 -7.54 9.61 2.26
N SER A 55 -6.24 9.99 2.21
CA SER A 55 -5.73 11.20 2.86
C SER A 55 -6.40 12.46 2.33
N ASN A 56 -6.51 12.59 1.03
CA ASN A 56 -7.20 13.74 0.42
C ASN A 56 -8.65 13.83 0.88
N MET A 57 -9.37 12.70 0.92
CA MET A 57 -10.76 12.66 1.39
C MET A 57 -10.89 13.07 2.86
N THR A 58 -10.04 12.51 3.71
CA THR A 58 -10.02 12.82 5.16
C THR A 58 -9.62 14.26 5.42
N GLY A 59 -8.67 14.80 4.64
CA GLY A 59 -8.24 16.20 4.73
C GLY A 59 -9.34 17.21 4.47
N MET A 60 -10.28 16.89 3.58
CA MET A 60 -11.46 17.73 3.34
C MET A 60 -12.48 17.69 4.48
N LEU A 61 -12.64 16.52 5.11
CA LEU A 61 -13.62 16.31 6.18
C LEU A 61 -13.18 16.90 7.50
N LEU A 62 -11.90 16.75 7.86
CA LEU A 62 -11.43 17.05 9.22
C LEU A 62 -10.85 18.46 9.40
N ARG A 63 -10.54 19.19 8.35
CA ARG A 63 -10.01 20.59 8.36
C ARG A 63 -8.83 20.84 9.33
N SER A 64 -8.33 19.83 10.02
CA SER A 64 -7.25 19.88 11.01
C SER A 64 -6.18 18.85 10.68
N ARG A 65 -4.93 19.28 10.59
CA ARG A 65 -3.78 18.38 10.32
C ARG A 65 -3.59 17.35 11.45
N GLU A 66 -3.77 17.78 12.69
CA GLU A 66 -3.62 16.91 13.86
C GLU A 66 -4.67 15.80 13.87
N ALA A 67 -5.92 16.12 13.53
CA ALA A 67 -6.98 15.12 13.42
C ALA A 67 -6.71 14.10 12.32
N ILE A 68 -6.17 14.54 11.17
CA ILE A 68 -5.79 13.65 10.07
C ILE A 68 -4.69 12.68 10.53
N ILE A 69 -3.62 13.20 11.15
CA ILE A 69 -2.52 12.38 11.66
C ILE A 69 -3.04 11.38 12.70
N GLY A 70 -3.89 11.82 13.63
CA GLY A 70 -4.48 10.98 14.66
C GLY A 70 -5.30 9.82 14.07
N VAL A 71 -6.19 10.10 13.12
CA VAL A 71 -7.00 9.09 12.44
C VAL A 71 -6.11 8.10 11.67
N TYR A 72 -5.11 8.60 10.94
CA TYR A 72 -4.17 7.74 10.22
C TYR A 72 -3.41 6.81 11.15
N THR A 73 -2.85 7.34 12.23
CA THR A 73 -2.11 6.55 13.21
C THR A 73 -2.99 5.49 13.85
N LEU A 74 -4.23 5.85 14.19
CA LEU A 74 -5.20 4.94 14.81
C LEU A 74 -5.57 3.75 13.89
N PHE A 75 -5.67 3.98 12.57
CA PHE A 75 -6.00 2.91 11.63
C PHE A 75 -4.77 2.17 11.10
N MET A 76 -3.67 2.88 10.84
CA MET A 76 -2.45 2.28 10.30
C MET A 76 -1.78 1.31 11.27
N LEU A 77 -1.69 1.65 12.56
CA LEU A 77 -1.04 0.78 13.53
C LEU A 77 -1.71 -0.60 13.62
N PRO A 78 -3.04 -0.71 13.81
CA PRO A 78 -3.69 -2.03 13.80
C PRO A 78 -3.50 -2.77 12.48
N LEU A 79 -3.67 -2.11 11.32
CA LEU A 79 -3.50 -2.74 10.02
C LEU A 79 -2.08 -3.26 9.80
N MET A 80 -1.08 -2.53 10.27
CA MET A 80 0.32 -2.91 10.19
C MET A 80 0.61 -4.13 11.07
N PHE A 81 0.12 -4.17 12.32
CA PHE A 81 0.27 -5.33 13.21
C PHE A 81 -0.54 -6.55 12.74
N LEU A 82 -1.67 -6.33 12.08
CA LEU A 82 -2.53 -7.36 11.48
C LEU A 82 -2.05 -7.77 10.07
N SER A 83 -0.84 -7.43 9.69
CA SER A 83 -0.21 -7.85 8.44
C SER A 83 0.85 -8.91 8.69
N SER A 84 1.19 -9.69 7.68
CA SER A 84 2.28 -10.67 7.74
C SER A 84 3.67 -10.03 7.81
N ALA A 85 3.79 -8.70 7.91
CA ALA A 85 5.06 -8.01 8.11
C ALA A 85 5.72 -8.39 9.44
N PHE A 86 4.93 -8.48 10.51
CA PHE A 86 5.42 -8.74 11.86
C PHE A 86 5.27 -10.19 12.31
N MET A 87 4.26 -10.90 11.81
CA MET A 87 3.98 -12.28 12.22
C MET A 87 3.71 -13.13 10.99
N LYS A 88 4.30 -14.34 10.95
CA LYS A 88 3.99 -15.28 9.87
C LYS A 88 2.52 -15.72 9.97
N PRO A 89 1.82 -15.89 8.84
CA PRO A 89 0.41 -16.31 8.84
C PRO A 89 0.14 -17.58 9.62
N GLU A 90 1.11 -18.49 9.68
CA GLU A 90 1.02 -19.78 10.40
C GLU A 90 0.85 -19.62 11.92
N PHE A 91 1.34 -18.51 12.47
CA PHE A 91 1.28 -18.21 13.92
C PHE A 91 0.12 -17.25 14.27
N MET A 92 -0.63 -16.78 13.27
CA MET A 92 -1.77 -15.88 13.51
C MET A 92 -3.00 -16.66 13.97
N PRO A 93 -3.73 -16.21 15.01
CA PRO A 93 -5.07 -16.71 15.31
C PRO A 93 -6.00 -16.55 14.11
N GLY A 94 -7.02 -17.42 13.99
CA GLY A 94 -7.92 -17.45 12.82
C GLY A 94 -8.62 -16.11 12.52
N TRP A 95 -9.03 -15.37 13.55
CA TRP A 95 -9.61 -14.03 13.37
C TRP A 95 -8.63 -13.02 12.77
N MET A 96 -7.35 -13.11 13.16
CA MET A 96 -6.29 -12.25 12.64
C MET A 96 -5.97 -12.58 11.19
N GLN A 97 -5.96 -13.88 10.83
CA GLN A 97 -5.79 -14.32 9.44
C GLN A 97 -6.92 -13.79 8.54
N ALA A 98 -8.17 -13.80 9.03
CA ALA A 98 -9.31 -13.29 8.28
C ALA A 98 -9.18 -11.78 7.98
N ILE A 99 -8.73 -10.98 8.96
CA ILE A 99 -8.47 -9.55 8.75
C ILE A 99 -7.27 -9.35 7.82
N ALA A 100 -6.19 -10.10 8.01
CA ALA A 100 -5.01 -10.04 7.15
C ALA A 100 -5.34 -10.37 5.69
N ALA A 101 -6.29 -11.29 5.45
CA ALA A 101 -6.69 -11.68 4.11
C ALA A 101 -7.30 -10.53 3.28
N VAL A 102 -7.94 -9.55 3.93
CA VAL A 102 -8.54 -8.38 3.28
C VAL A 102 -7.71 -7.09 3.44
N ASN A 103 -6.60 -7.17 4.14
CA ASN A 103 -5.75 -6.02 4.44
C ASN A 103 -4.83 -5.68 3.25
N PRO A 104 -4.95 -4.48 2.64
CA PRO A 104 -4.11 -4.08 1.50
C PRO A 104 -2.62 -4.02 1.83
N LEU A 105 -2.24 -3.64 3.07
CA LEU A 105 -0.84 -3.67 3.51
C LEU A 105 -0.29 -5.10 3.55
N ASN A 106 -1.10 -6.06 3.96
CA ASN A 106 -0.72 -7.47 3.94
C ASN A 106 -0.54 -7.99 2.51
N TRP A 107 -1.37 -7.54 1.56
CA TRP A 107 -1.20 -7.89 0.15
C TRP A 107 0.11 -7.37 -0.41
N GLU A 108 0.48 -6.12 -0.10
CA GLU A 108 1.77 -5.53 -0.49
C GLU A 108 2.96 -6.36 0.04
N VAL A 109 2.94 -6.70 1.35
CA VAL A 109 3.98 -7.52 1.97
C VAL A 109 4.09 -8.90 1.32
N GLN A 110 2.97 -9.54 1.03
CA GLN A 110 2.95 -10.86 0.38
C GLN A 110 3.43 -10.79 -1.07
N ILE A 111 3.03 -9.76 -1.83
CA ILE A 111 3.55 -9.51 -3.17
C ILE A 111 5.06 -9.35 -3.11
N GLY A 112 5.56 -8.50 -2.22
CA GLY A 112 6.99 -8.24 -2.07
C GLY A 112 7.79 -9.51 -1.75
N ARG A 113 7.34 -10.28 -0.76
CA ARG A 113 7.99 -11.54 -0.37
C ARG A 113 7.99 -12.56 -1.51
N SER A 114 6.86 -12.71 -2.20
CA SER A 114 6.74 -13.66 -3.29
C SER A 114 7.55 -13.23 -4.51
N ALA A 115 7.44 -11.97 -4.93
CA ALA A 115 8.13 -11.44 -6.09
C ALA A 115 9.66 -11.45 -5.97
N LEU A 116 10.18 -11.28 -4.75
CA LEU A 116 11.63 -11.32 -4.47
C LEU A 116 12.15 -12.73 -4.17
N SER A 117 11.29 -13.74 -4.07
CA SER A 117 11.68 -15.13 -3.81
C SER A 117 12.24 -15.83 -5.05
N ALA A 118 12.88 -16.99 -4.84
CA ALA A 118 13.37 -17.84 -5.94
C ALA A 118 12.24 -18.50 -6.74
N ASN A 119 11.09 -18.73 -6.09
CA ASN A 119 9.90 -19.35 -6.69
C ASN A 119 8.68 -18.44 -6.48
N PRO A 120 8.46 -17.44 -7.34
CA PRO A 120 7.33 -16.53 -7.22
C PRO A 120 5.99 -17.23 -7.45
N ASP A 121 5.02 -16.98 -6.56
CA ASP A 121 3.62 -17.37 -6.78
C ASP A 121 2.93 -16.36 -7.71
N TRP A 122 3.11 -16.51 -9.01
CA TRP A 122 2.57 -15.60 -10.02
C TRP A 122 1.04 -15.43 -9.95
N PRO A 123 0.23 -16.50 -9.79
CA PRO A 123 -1.21 -16.37 -9.63
C PRO A 123 -1.59 -15.57 -8.39
N GLY A 124 -0.92 -15.82 -7.27
CA GLY A 124 -1.14 -15.07 -6.03
C GLY A 124 -0.72 -13.61 -6.12
N ILE A 125 0.39 -13.31 -6.77
CA ILE A 125 0.83 -11.93 -7.06
C ILE A 125 -0.21 -11.21 -7.93
N ALA A 126 -0.65 -11.83 -9.04
CA ALA A 126 -1.62 -11.23 -9.95
C ALA A 126 -2.96 -10.94 -9.27
N LEU A 127 -3.46 -11.88 -8.45
CA LEU A 127 -4.70 -11.71 -7.69
C LEU A 127 -4.62 -10.52 -6.71
N ARG A 128 -3.53 -10.43 -5.94
CA ARG A 128 -3.33 -9.35 -4.97
C ARG A 128 -3.08 -8.00 -5.63
N CYS A 129 -2.30 -7.97 -6.71
CA CYS A 129 -2.14 -6.75 -7.52
C CYS A 129 -3.47 -6.27 -8.10
N GLY A 130 -4.28 -7.20 -8.65
CA GLY A 130 -5.63 -6.90 -9.14
C GLY A 130 -6.52 -6.33 -8.04
N GLY A 131 -6.47 -6.90 -6.82
CA GLY A 131 -7.17 -6.39 -5.65
C GLY A 131 -6.71 -4.98 -5.26
N LEU A 132 -5.41 -4.71 -5.25
CA LEU A 132 -4.87 -3.38 -4.97
C LEU A 132 -5.28 -2.35 -6.03
N ILE A 133 -5.27 -2.73 -7.32
CA ILE A 133 -5.73 -1.86 -8.40
C ILE A 133 -7.19 -1.51 -8.22
N ALA A 134 -8.04 -2.50 -7.92
CA ALA A 134 -9.47 -2.28 -7.70
C ALA A 134 -9.71 -1.34 -6.51
N LEU A 135 -9.06 -1.58 -5.38
CA LEU A 135 -9.16 -0.73 -4.18
C LEU A 135 -8.66 0.69 -4.45
N ALA A 136 -7.52 0.85 -5.12
CA ALA A 136 -6.96 2.16 -5.47
C ALA A 136 -7.91 2.92 -6.42
N ALA A 137 -8.48 2.24 -7.43
CA ALA A 137 -9.43 2.83 -8.36
C ALA A 137 -10.71 3.30 -7.64
N ILE A 138 -11.26 2.49 -6.73
CA ILE A 138 -12.42 2.84 -5.92
C ILE A 138 -12.11 4.06 -5.03
N ALA A 139 -10.98 4.05 -4.33
CA ALA A 139 -10.57 5.15 -3.46
C ALA A 139 -10.38 6.45 -4.24
N VAL A 140 -9.74 6.40 -5.40
CA VAL A 140 -9.59 7.56 -6.30
C VAL A 140 -10.94 8.05 -6.80
N ALA A 141 -11.84 7.16 -7.23
CA ALA A 141 -13.18 7.53 -7.69
C ALA A 141 -13.97 8.24 -6.59
N ILE A 142 -13.96 7.72 -5.36
CA ILE A 142 -14.61 8.35 -4.21
C ILE A 142 -13.97 9.70 -3.90
N SER A 143 -12.64 9.80 -3.90
CA SER A 143 -11.92 11.05 -3.66
C SER A 143 -12.28 12.12 -4.70
N VAL A 144 -12.37 11.75 -6.00
CA VAL A 144 -12.78 12.67 -7.09
C VAL A 144 -14.22 13.14 -6.95
N THR A 145 -15.15 12.24 -6.63
CA THR A 145 -16.56 12.59 -6.46
C THR A 145 -16.77 13.52 -5.28
N THR A 146 -16.07 13.29 -4.17
CA THR A 146 -16.08 14.16 -2.99
C THR A 146 -15.55 15.55 -3.33
N LEU A 147 -14.42 15.65 -4.06
CA LEU A 147 -13.87 16.92 -4.53
C LEU A 147 -14.85 17.71 -5.40
N ARG A 148 -15.51 17.04 -6.34
CA ARG A 148 -16.48 17.68 -7.25
C ARG A 148 -17.71 18.19 -6.50
N SER A 149 -18.14 17.48 -5.46
CA SER A 149 -19.27 17.89 -4.62
C SER A 149 -18.94 19.14 -3.79
N TYR A 150 -17.73 19.23 -3.26
CA TYR A 150 -17.25 20.40 -2.52
C TYR A 150 -17.09 21.64 -3.43
N ALA A 151 -16.55 21.46 -4.64
CA ALA A 151 -16.35 22.55 -5.60
C ALA A 151 -17.65 23.15 -6.16
N LYS A 152 -18.78 22.46 -6.04
CA LYS A 152 -20.09 22.97 -6.46
C LYS A 152 -20.82 23.76 -5.37
N ASN A 153 -20.38 23.65 -4.11
CA ASN A 153 -21.02 24.28 -2.96
C ASN A 153 -20.24 25.50 -2.41
N VAL A 154 -19.20 25.94 -3.12
CA VAL A 154 -18.44 27.17 -2.92
C VAL A 154 -18.62 28.09 -4.12
#